data_76c9e1f4ebc9348ca6418a28bf49336a
#
_entry.id   76c9e1f4ebc9348ca6418a28bf49336a
#
_cell.length_a   1.000
_cell.length_b   1.000
_cell.length_c   1.000
_cell.angle_alpha   90.00
_cell.angle_beta   90.00
_cell.angle_gamma   90.00
#
_symmetry.space_group_name_H-M   'P 1'
#
loop_
_entity.id
_entity.type
_entity.pdbx_description
1 polymer ?
#
loop_
_entity_poly.entity_id
_entity_poly.type
_entity_poly.pdbx_seq_one_letter_code
_entity_poly.pdbx_strand_id
1 'polypeptide(L)'
;MTRSLSFVLAILIAAVAHTGLRAQPRGQGGAAPISLTALDYFEIQQLVARYARAIDTCSNNGYDYADLFTPDGFFAPEQNGVVGRKWQGREQLAEASGGGVRGCKNVGWIVQGVHHMYVNHIITPAADGATGTVDMLMIGLDGDPYKIRHDGYYADTYRRTPQGWRFASRIHHVAMTPPTTPPTTPPTSAPPPAR
;
A
#
# COMPACT_ATOMS: atom_id res chain seq x y z
N MET A 1 -61.10 -76.81 10.17
CA MET A 1 -61.29 -75.43 9.62
C MET A 1 -60.21 -74.54 10.26
N THR A 2 -59.07 -74.40 9.62
CA THR A 2 -57.93 -73.60 10.12
C THR A 2 -57.56 -72.61 9.04
N ARG A 3 -57.74 -71.29 9.38
CA ARG A 3 -57.39 -70.16 8.50
C ARG A 3 -55.95 -69.74 8.78
N SER A 4 -55.09 -69.84 7.81
CA SER A 4 -53.73 -69.33 7.80
C SER A 4 -53.74 -67.85 7.50
N LEU A 5 -53.16 -67.03 8.40
CA LEU A 5 -52.88 -65.63 8.20
C LEU A 5 -51.48 -65.48 7.63
N SER A 6 -51.36 -65.05 6.38
CA SER A 6 -50.09 -64.67 5.79
C SER A 6 -49.74 -63.25 6.12
N PHE A 7 -48.61 -63.05 6.85
CA PHE A 7 -48.01 -61.70 7.09
C PHE A 7 -47.13 -61.34 5.90
N VAL A 8 -47.47 -60.29 5.18
CA VAL A 8 -46.59 -59.68 4.16
C VAL A 8 -45.72 -58.65 4.88
N LEU A 9 -44.42 -58.90 4.92
CA LEU A 9 -43.41 -58.00 5.47
C LEU A 9 -42.99 -57.04 4.36
N ALA A 10 -43.41 -55.80 4.41
CA ALA A 10 -42.97 -54.74 3.51
C ALA A 10 -41.61 -54.20 3.98
N ILE A 11 -40.54 -54.48 3.23
CA ILE A 11 -39.20 -53.90 3.48
C ILE A 11 -39.15 -52.52 2.80
N LEU A 12 -39.15 -51.47 3.60
CA LEU A 12 -38.84 -50.09 3.15
C LEU A 12 -37.30 -49.95 2.96
N ILE A 13 -36.87 -49.90 1.70
CA ILE A 13 -35.49 -49.55 1.36
C ILE A 13 -35.37 -48.03 1.40
N ALA A 14 -34.75 -47.45 2.44
CA ALA A 14 -34.40 -46.04 2.50
C ALA A 14 -33.18 -45.79 1.59
N ALA A 15 -33.41 -45.12 0.47
CA ALA A 15 -32.33 -44.64 -0.38
C ALA A 15 -31.60 -43.47 0.30
N VAL A 16 -30.41 -43.73 0.84
CA VAL A 16 -29.50 -42.66 1.36
C VAL A 16 -28.90 -41.97 0.16
N ALA A 17 -29.41 -40.78 -0.12
CA ALA A 17 -28.80 -39.89 -1.09
C ALA A 17 -27.43 -39.41 -0.57
N HIS A 18 -26.35 -39.96 -1.13
CA HIS A 18 -25.00 -39.46 -0.89
C HIS A 18 -24.86 -38.13 -1.64
N THR A 19 -25.04 -37.00 -0.92
CA THR A 19 -24.62 -35.69 -1.40
C THR A 19 -23.11 -35.72 -1.46
N GLY A 20 -22.55 -35.99 -2.63
CA GLY A 20 -21.13 -35.87 -2.88
C GLY A 20 -20.68 -34.44 -2.59
N LEU A 21 -19.88 -34.26 -1.53
CA LEU A 21 -19.11 -33.05 -1.35
C LEU A 21 -18.23 -32.84 -2.60
N ARG A 22 -18.66 -31.94 -3.49
CA ARG A 22 -17.78 -31.47 -4.54
C ARG A 22 -16.61 -30.77 -3.87
N ALA A 23 -15.43 -31.36 -3.93
CA ALA A 23 -14.20 -30.67 -3.59
C ALA A 23 -14.12 -29.38 -4.43
N GLN A 24 -14.14 -28.22 -3.80
CA GLN A 24 -13.84 -26.97 -4.49
C GLN A 24 -12.44 -27.11 -5.13
N PRO A 25 -12.28 -26.67 -6.40
CA PRO A 25 -10.95 -26.63 -6.99
C PRO A 25 -10.08 -25.75 -6.10
N ARG A 26 -9.02 -26.34 -5.52
CA ARG A 26 -7.97 -25.59 -4.84
C ARG A 26 -7.46 -24.57 -5.85
N GLY A 27 -7.65 -23.29 -5.51
CA GLY A 27 -7.09 -22.18 -6.28
C GLY A 27 -5.62 -22.45 -6.55
N GLN A 28 -5.17 -22.04 -7.73
CA GLN A 28 -3.81 -22.21 -8.24
C GLN A 28 -2.81 -21.89 -7.14
N GLY A 29 -1.97 -22.88 -6.82
CA GLY A 29 -1.04 -22.83 -5.71
C GLY A 29 0.03 -21.77 -5.92
N GLY A 30 -0.22 -20.56 -5.42
CA GLY A 30 0.83 -19.60 -5.14
C GLY A 30 1.76 -20.21 -4.07
N ALA A 31 3.06 -19.98 -4.19
CA ALA A 31 4.01 -20.38 -3.16
C ALA A 31 3.56 -19.84 -1.80
N ALA A 32 3.75 -20.63 -0.74
CA ALA A 32 3.42 -20.19 0.60
C ALA A 32 4.25 -18.92 0.97
N PRO A 33 3.69 -17.97 1.73
CA PRO A 33 4.44 -16.83 2.22
C PRO A 33 5.68 -17.28 3.01
N ILE A 34 6.80 -16.54 2.87
CA ILE A 34 7.99 -16.75 3.70
C ILE A 34 7.68 -16.33 5.14
N SER A 35 8.41 -16.90 6.11
CA SER A 35 8.35 -16.42 7.49
C SER A 35 9.29 -15.21 7.66
N LEU A 36 8.78 -14.09 8.16
CA LEU A 36 9.58 -12.92 8.52
C LEU A 36 9.98 -12.98 10.00
N THR A 37 11.24 -12.68 10.30
CA THR A 37 11.74 -12.50 11.65
C THR A 37 11.51 -11.08 12.17
N ALA A 38 11.64 -10.85 13.46
CA ALA A 38 11.59 -9.49 14.01
C ALA A 38 12.64 -8.55 13.38
N LEU A 39 13.82 -9.08 13.03
CA LEU A 39 14.84 -8.33 12.33
C LEU A 39 14.40 -7.91 10.93
N ASP A 40 13.69 -8.77 10.20
CA ASP A 40 13.14 -8.43 8.87
C ASP A 40 12.16 -7.25 8.96
N TYR A 41 11.23 -7.28 9.92
CA TYR A 41 10.31 -6.16 10.16
C TYR A 41 11.08 -4.87 10.47
N PHE A 42 12.09 -4.93 11.33
CA PHE A 42 12.90 -3.77 11.66
C PHE A 42 13.66 -3.25 10.45
N GLU A 43 14.31 -4.11 9.67
CA GLU A 43 15.06 -3.71 8.47
C GLU A 43 14.16 -3.07 7.41
N ILE A 44 12.94 -3.58 7.20
CA ILE A 44 11.96 -2.98 6.30
C ILE A 44 11.49 -1.60 6.81
N GLN A 45 11.25 -1.45 8.11
CA GLN A 45 10.94 -0.14 8.69
C GLN A 45 12.11 0.85 8.50
N GLN A 46 13.36 0.41 8.69
CA GLN A 46 14.54 1.23 8.43
C GLN A 46 14.69 1.58 6.94
N LEU A 47 14.29 0.70 6.03
CA LEU A 47 14.27 0.99 4.59
C LEU A 47 13.32 2.14 4.28
N VAL A 48 12.11 2.14 4.85
CA VAL A 48 11.11 3.22 4.69
C VAL A 48 11.62 4.53 5.31
N ALA A 49 12.25 4.47 6.48
CA ALA A 49 12.83 5.67 7.11
C ALA A 49 13.98 6.28 6.27
N ARG A 50 14.84 5.42 5.69
CA ARG A 50 15.90 5.88 4.77
C ARG A 50 15.32 6.50 3.50
N TYR A 51 14.20 5.97 3.00
CA TYR A 51 13.51 6.55 1.83
C TYR A 51 13.08 7.99 2.11
N ALA A 52 12.43 8.28 3.25
CA ALA A 52 12.08 9.64 3.64
C ALA A 52 13.30 10.56 3.61
N ARG A 53 14.37 10.12 4.28
CA ARG A 53 15.59 10.93 4.37
C ARG A 53 16.24 11.18 3.02
N ALA A 54 16.31 10.16 2.17
CA ALA A 54 16.95 10.28 0.86
C ALA A 54 16.19 11.22 -0.09
N ILE A 55 14.85 11.16 -0.11
CA ILE A 55 14.04 12.04 -0.94
C ILE A 55 14.09 13.50 -0.42
N ASP A 56 14.03 13.71 0.89
CA ASP A 56 14.04 15.02 1.49
C ASP A 56 15.36 15.77 1.27
N THR A 57 16.47 15.05 1.29
CA THR A 57 17.83 15.63 1.17
C THR A 57 18.38 15.57 -0.24
N CYS A 58 17.80 14.77 -1.14
CA CYS A 58 18.38 14.43 -2.43
C CYS A 58 19.85 13.95 -2.28
N SER A 59 20.13 13.18 -1.23
CA SER A 59 21.48 12.77 -0.87
C SER A 59 22.15 12.00 -2.01
N ASN A 60 23.46 12.19 -2.15
CA ASN A 60 24.25 11.61 -3.22
C ASN A 60 23.62 11.81 -4.61
N ASN A 61 23.10 13.03 -4.86
CA ASN A 61 22.45 13.38 -6.13
C ASN A 61 21.27 12.43 -6.48
N GLY A 62 20.49 11.99 -5.47
CA GLY A 62 19.36 11.08 -5.64
C GLY A 62 19.72 9.61 -5.71
N TYR A 63 21.00 9.26 -5.77
CA TYR A 63 21.40 7.85 -5.87
C TYR A 63 21.19 7.10 -4.56
N ASP A 64 21.25 7.76 -3.40
CA ASP A 64 20.89 7.12 -2.13
C ASP A 64 19.41 6.68 -2.09
N TYR A 65 18.52 7.44 -2.76
CA TYR A 65 17.14 7.04 -2.97
C TYR A 65 17.04 5.85 -3.94
N ALA A 66 17.72 5.92 -5.08
CA ALA A 66 17.69 4.88 -6.11
C ALA A 66 18.19 3.54 -5.58
N ASP A 67 19.24 3.56 -4.76
CA ASP A 67 19.86 2.37 -4.17
C ASP A 67 19.01 1.69 -3.08
N LEU A 68 17.87 2.25 -2.71
CA LEU A 68 16.86 1.60 -1.87
C LEU A 68 15.99 0.60 -2.64
N PHE A 69 16.05 0.61 -3.97
CA PHE A 69 15.28 -0.28 -4.82
C PHE A 69 16.12 -1.47 -5.31
N THR A 70 15.44 -2.54 -5.74
CA THR A 70 16.11 -3.61 -6.50
C THR A 70 16.54 -3.08 -7.88
N PRO A 71 17.50 -3.75 -8.58
CA PRO A 71 17.94 -3.29 -9.91
C PRO A 71 16.80 -3.13 -10.93
N ASP A 72 15.76 -3.95 -10.81
CA ASP A 72 14.54 -3.94 -11.61
C ASP A 72 13.37 -3.21 -10.91
N GLY A 73 13.62 -2.63 -9.74
CA GLY A 73 12.63 -1.94 -8.94
C GLY A 73 12.13 -0.65 -9.55
N PHE A 74 10.92 -0.25 -9.16
CA PHE A 74 10.32 0.98 -9.68
C PHE A 74 9.52 1.75 -8.62
N PHE A 75 9.41 3.05 -8.87
CA PHE A 75 8.44 3.95 -8.25
C PHE A 75 7.38 4.37 -9.27
N ALA A 76 6.13 4.52 -8.83
CA ALA A 76 5.06 5.10 -9.66
C ALA A 76 4.02 5.81 -8.79
N PRO A 77 3.44 6.95 -9.23
CA PRO A 77 2.21 7.47 -8.66
C PRO A 77 1.01 6.69 -9.20
N GLU A 78 -0.03 6.59 -8.38
CA GLU A 78 -1.34 6.12 -8.78
C GLU A 78 -2.39 7.16 -8.39
N GLN A 79 -3.28 7.48 -9.30
CA GLN A 79 -4.38 8.40 -9.04
C GLN A 79 -5.66 7.86 -9.70
N ASN A 80 -6.74 7.78 -8.93
CA ASN A 80 -8.03 7.28 -9.40
C ASN A 80 -7.99 5.86 -9.99
N GLY A 81 -7.17 4.97 -9.43
CA GLY A 81 -7.01 3.60 -9.93
C GLY A 81 -6.10 3.48 -11.16
N VAL A 82 -5.49 4.58 -11.62
CA VAL A 82 -4.60 4.59 -12.77
C VAL A 82 -3.16 4.79 -12.30
N VAL A 83 -2.32 3.78 -12.53
CA VAL A 83 -0.88 3.87 -12.30
C VAL A 83 -0.26 4.73 -13.39
N GLY A 84 0.39 5.82 -12.99
CA GLY A 84 1.05 6.75 -13.88
C GLY A 84 2.41 6.27 -14.40
N ARG A 85 3.27 7.23 -14.75
CA ARG A 85 4.63 6.93 -15.22
C ARG A 85 5.40 6.12 -14.17
N LYS A 86 6.05 5.05 -14.60
CA LYS A 86 7.03 4.32 -13.81
C LYS A 86 8.42 4.91 -13.99
N TRP A 87 9.11 5.15 -12.88
CA TRP A 87 10.55 5.39 -12.85
C TRP A 87 11.21 4.08 -12.42
N GLN A 88 11.90 3.43 -13.35
CA GLN A 88 12.46 2.10 -13.15
C GLN A 88 13.96 2.10 -13.42
N GLY A 89 14.70 1.40 -12.57
CA GLY A 89 16.15 1.33 -12.62
C GLY A 89 16.82 2.56 -12.01
N ARG A 90 18.10 2.41 -11.70
CA ARG A 90 18.88 3.32 -10.84
C ARG A 90 18.86 4.77 -11.31
N GLU A 91 19.06 5.02 -12.60
CA GLU A 91 19.12 6.39 -13.17
C GLU A 91 17.76 7.09 -13.10
N GLN A 92 16.70 6.41 -13.55
CA GLN A 92 15.36 7.01 -13.50
C GLN A 92 14.88 7.22 -12.06
N LEU A 93 15.22 6.31 -11.14
CA LEU A 93 14.88 6.48 -9.73
C LEU A 93 15.63 7.66 -9.10
N ALA A 94 16.92 7.87 -9.43
CA ALA A 94 17.62 9.07 -9.01
C ALA A 94 16.95 10.36 -9.53
N GLU A 95 16.49 10.35 -10.79
CA GLU A 95 15.71 11.47 -11.35
C GLU A 95 14.37 11.66 -10.64
N ALA A 96 13.67 10.59 -10.25
CA ALA A 96 12.40 10.66 -9.52
C ALA A 96 12.54 11.37 -8.17
N SER A 97 13.68 11.22 -7.50
CA SER A 97 13.99 11.95 -6.26
C SER A 97 14.48 13.39 -6.50
N GLY A 98 14.55 13.82 -7.76
CA GLY A 98 15.04 15.14 -8.15
C GLY A 98 16.53 15.24 -8.45
N GLY A 99 17.26 14.13 -8.39
CA GLY A 99 18.69 14.01 -8.68
C GLY A 99 19.02 13.55 -10.10
N GLY A 100 20.00 12.67 -10.23
CA GLY A 100 20.45 12.12 -11.51
C GLY A 100 21.10 13.19 -12.38
N VAL A 101 20.93 13.09 -13.69
CA VAL A 101 21.52 14.01 -14.67
C VAL A 101 21.11 15.46 -14.50
N ARG A 102 19.96 15.71 -13.86
CA ARG A 102 19.44 17.07 -13.60
C ARG A 102 20.12 17.72 -12.39
N GLY A 103 20.70 16.93 -11.51
CA GLY A 103 21.17 17.37 -10.20
C GLY A 103 20.02 17.79 -9.28
N CYS A 104 20.30 17.88 -7.99
CA CYS A 104 19.32 18.32 -6.96
C CYS A 104 19.00 19.84 -7.01
N LYS A 105 19.11 20.47 -8.16
CA LYS A 105 18.79 21.88 -8.34
C LYS A 105 17.28 22.05 -8.24
N ASN A 106 16.81 22.69 -7.23
CA ASN A 106 15.40 23.07 -6.99
C ASN A 106 14.48 22.04 -6.31
N VAL A 107 15.00 20.94 -5.75
CA VAL A 107 14.16 19.86 -5.24
C VAL A 107 14.50 19.43 -3.81
N GLY A 108 15.27 20.18 -3.08
CA GLY A 108 15.41 19.89 -1.66
C GLY A 108 14.11 20.22 -0.93
N TRP A 109 13.23 19.25 -0.70
CA TRP A 109 12.07 19.46 0.15
C TRP A 109 12.48 20.06 1.50
N ILE A 110 13.60 19.61 2.08
CA ILE A 110 14.19 20.18 3.29
C ILE A 110 14.58 21.65 3.09
N VAL A 111 15.11 22.06 1.92
CA VAL A 111 15.43 23.46 1.63
C VAL A 111 14.18 24.32 1.63
N GLN A 112 13.03 23.74 1.32
CA GLN A 112 11.71 24.38 1.40
C GLN A 112 11.07 24.25 2.79
N GLY A 113 11.74 23.62 3.76
CA GLY A 113 11.19 23.32 5.07
C GLY A 113 10.19 22.17 5.11
N VAL A 114 10.08 21.40 4.03
CA VAL A 114 9.12 20.28 3.94
C VAL A 114 9.80 18.96 4.27
N HIS A 115 9.13 18.13 5.07
CA HIS A 115 9.57 16.81 5.45
C HIS A 115 8.50 15.75 5.14
N HIS A 116 8.93 14.61 4.60
CA HIS A 116 8.08 13.44 4.48
C HIS A 116 8.13 12.63 5.78
N MET A 117 6.97 12.29 6.30
CA MET A 117 6.81 11.40 7.45
C MET A 117 5.95 10.21 7.07
N TYR A 118 6.36 9.03 7.50
CA TYR A 118 5.66 7.78 7.26
C TYR A 118 5.14 7.20 8.57
N VAL A 119 3.84 6.89 8.59
CA VAL A 119 3.13 6.38 9.77
C VAL A 119 2.26 5.19 9.39
N ASN A 120 1.75 4.46 10.37
CA ASN A 120 0.85 3.32 10.17
C ASN A 120 1.42 2.24 9.23
N HIS A 121 2.71 1.93 9.37
CA HIS A 121 3.37 0.96 8.50
C HIS A 121 2.91 -0.47 8.82
N ILE A 122 2.22 -1.11 7.89
CA ILE A 122 1.79 -2.51 7.94
C ILE A 122 2.68 -3.32 7.01
N ILE A 123 3.24 -4.43 7.47
CA ILE A 123 4.10 -5.32 6.71
C ILE A 123 3.51 -6.73 6.74
N THR A 124 3.35 -7.35 5.59
CA THR A 124 2.76 -8.67 5.42
C THR A 124 3.73 -9.61 4.68
N PRO A 125 4.01 -10.81 5.20
CA PRO A 125 4.81 -11.81 4.48
C PRO A 125 4.20 -12.17 3.14
N ALA A 126 5.05 -12.34 2.12
CA ALA A 126 4.68 -12.78 0.77
C ALA A 126 5.57 -13.95 0.32
N ALA A 127 5.24 -14.57 -0.81
CA ALA A 127 5.93 -15.78 -1.29
C ALA A 127 7.43 -15.56 -1.57
N ASP A 128 7.81 -14.38 -2.02
CA ASP A 128 9.18 -14.03 -2.41
C ASP A 128 9.71 -12.77 -1.68
N GLY A 129 9.16 -12.48 -0.52
CA GLY A 129 9.55 -11.31 0.25
C GLY A 129 8.44 -10.82 1.19
N ALA A 130 8.07 -9.55 1.07
CA ALA A 130 7.00 -8.94 1.83
C ALA A 130 6.26 -7.90 1.00
N THR A 131 5.03 -7.59 1.40
CA THR A 131 4.29 -6.42 0.95
C THR A 131 4.03 -5.50 2.14
N GLY A 132 3.65 -4.26 1.87
CA GLY A 132 3.25 -3.36 2.96
C GLY A 132 2.49 -2.14 2.46
N THR A 133 1.89 -1.46 3.43
CA THR A 133 1.30 -0.14 3.22
C THR A 133 1.80 0.81 4.29
N VAL A 134 1.97 2.07 3.93
CA VAL A 134 2.42 3.11 4.86
C VAL A 134 1.81 4.45 4.46
N ASP A 135 1.17 5.14 5.41
CA ASP A 135 0.63 6.47 5.17
C ASP A 135 1.74 7.51 5.07
N MET A 136 1.55 8.49 4.19
CA MET A 136 2.47 9.60 4.00
C MET A 136 1.86 10.91 4.48
N LEU A 137 2.59 11.61 5.33
CA LEU A 137 2.33 12.98 5.76
C LEU A 137 3.45 13.87 5.24
N MET A 138 3.09 15.06 4.76
CA MET A 138 4.04 16.13 4.49
C MET A 138 3.89 17.21 5.56
N ILE A 139 5.01 17.65 6.14
CA ILE A 139 5.07 18.68 7.17
C ILE A 139 5.85 19.87 6.63
N GLY A 140 5.49 21.10 7.02
CA GLY A 140 6.20 22.31 6.62
C GLY A 140 5.77 22.87 5.26
N LEU A 141 4.52 22.61 4.87
CA LEU A 141 4.00 23.06 3.57
C LEU A 141 3.77 24.58 3.52
N ASP A 142 3.97 25.16 2.33
CA ASP A 142 3.73 26.57 2.04
C ASP A 142 4.47 27.54 2.98
N GLY A 143 5.64 27.12 3.49
CA GLY A 143 6.45 27.92 4.42
C GLY A 143 5.95 27.94 5.87
N ASP A 144 4.87 27.23 6.18
CA ASP A 144 4.36 27.05 7.54
C ASP A 144 4.90 25.74 8.15
N PRO A 145 5.80 25.82 9.17
CA PRO A 145 6.41 24.63 9.77
C PRO A 145 5.40 23.72 10.49
N TYR A 146 4.21 24.20 10.80
CA TYR A 146 3.17 23.45 11.48
C TYR A 146 2.11 22.90 10.53
N LYS A 147 2.16 23.23 9.24
CA LYS A 147 1.20 22.75 8.27
C LYS A 147 1.49 21.30 7.91
N ILE A 148 0.52 20.44 8.19
CA ILE A 148 0.58 19.00 7.90
C ILE A 148 -0.48 18.67 6.86
N ARG A 149 -0.12 17.86 5.88
CA ARG A 149 -1.05 17.30 4.91
C ARG A 149 -0.86 15.78 4.83
N HIS A 150 -1.95 15.03 4.88
CA HIS A 150 -1.97 13.65 4.45
C HIS A 150 -1.94 13.62 2.92
N ASP A 151 -0.87 13.08 2.34
CA ASP A 151 -0.65 13.08 0.88
C ASP A 151 -0.96 11.73 0.23
N GLY A 152 -1.58 10.83 0.97
CA GLY A 152 -1.92 9.48 0.53
C GLY A 152 -1.15 8.41 1.28
N TYR A 153 -1.00 7.26 0.62
CA TYR A 153 -0.25 6.14 1.16
C TYR A 153 0.58 5.46 0.08
N TYR A 154 1.56 4.68 0.50
CA TYR A 154 2.31 3.81 -0.39
C TYR A 154 1.83 2.37 -0.26
N ALA A 155 1.73 1.68 -1.40
CA ALA A 155 1.68 0.23 -1.48
C ALA A 155 3.04 -0.27 -1.97
N ASP A 156 3.69 -1.08 -1.13
CA ASP A 156 5.07 -1.50 -1.32
C ASP A 156 5.16 -3.01 -1.55
N THR A 157 6.12 -3.40 -2.38
CA THR A 157 6.63 -4.77 -2.46
C THR A 157 8.11 -4.75 -2.10
N TYR A 158 8.50 -5.62 -1.18
CA TYR A 158 9.87 -5.73 -0.68
C TYR A 158 10.49 -7.06 -1.08
N ARG A 159 11.78 -7.03 -1.44
CA ARG A 159 12.59 -8.24 -1.66
C ARG A 159 13.85 -8.20 -0.82
N ARG A 160 14.26 -9.38 -0.35
CA ARG A 160 15.55 -9.54 0.31
C ARG A 160 16.64 -9.72 -0.75
N THR A 161 17.69 -8.92 -0.66
CA THR A 161 18.88 -8.98 -1.52
C THR A 161 20.11 -9.28 -0.66
N PRO A 162 21.27 -9.59 -1.25
CA PRO A 162 22.53 -9.70 -0.50
C PRO A 162 22.90 -8.42 0.29
N GLN A 163 22.37 -7.26 -0.13
CA GLN A 163 22.60 -5.97 0.54
C GLN A 163 21.47 -5.60 1.52
N GLY A 164 20.61 -6.54 1.90
CA GLY A 164 19.44 -6.34 2.78
C GLY A 164 18.14 -6.13 2.00
N TRP A 165 17.11 -5.69 2.70
CA TRP A 165 15.80 -5.45 2.09
C TRP A 165 15.81 -4.25 1.15
N ARG A 166 15.06 -4.37 0.02
CA ARG A 166 14.91 -3.34 -1.02
C ARG A 166 13.47 -3.28 -1.48
N PHE A 167 13.06 -2.12 -1.99
CA PHE A 167 11.79 -1.99 -2.71
C PHE A 167 11.90 -2.69 -4.08
N ALA A 168 11.05 -3.67 -4.33
CA ALA A 168 10.81 -4.18 -5.69
C ALA A 168 9.83 -3.26 -6.42
N SER A 169 8.85 -2.71 -5.68
CA SER A 169 8.00 -1.64 -6.18
C SER A 169 7.54 -0.75 -5.03
N ARG A 170 7.33 0.51 -5.33
CA ARG A 170 6.67 1.46 -4.46
C ARG A 170 5.65 2.26 -5.27
N ILE A 171 4.36 2.14 -4.93
CA ILE A 171 3.28 2.82 -5.62
C ILE A 171 2.67 3.84 -4.66
N HIS A 172 2.72 5.11 -5.04
CA HIS A 172 2.12 6.20 -4.28
C HIS A 172 0.66 6.40 -4.69
N HIS A 173 -0.26 5.97 -3.85
CA HIS A 173 -1.68 6.24 -3.97
C HIS A 173 -1.95 7.66 -3.46
N VAL A 174 -2.01 8.61 -4.39
CA VAL A 174 -2.14 10.04 -4.08
C VAL A 174 -3.51 10.33 -3.46
N ALA A 175 -3.51 10.98 -2.31
CA ALA A 175 -4.76 11.40 -1.67
C ALA A 175 -5.51 12.38 -2.57
N MET A 176 -6.78 12.07 -2.84
CA MET A 176 -7.66 13.01 -3.52
C MET A 176 -7.94 14.20 -2.60
N THR A 177 -7.60 15.39 -3.05
CA THR A 177 -8.12 16.58 -2.40
C THR A 177 -9.62 16.61 -2.68
N PRO A 178 -10.49 16.56 -1.65
CA PRO A 178 -11.92 16.74 -1.89
C PRO A 178 -12.13 18.04 -2.66
N PRO A 179 -13.05 18.10 -3.64
CA PRO A 179 -13.38 19.35 -4.28
C PRO A 179 -13.75 20.34 -3.18
N THR A 180 -13.08 21.50 -3.16
CA THR A 180 -13.40 22.59 -2.24
C THR A 180 -14.79 23.10 -2.62
N THR A 181 -15.82 22.51 -2.05
CA THR A 181 -17.14 23.13 -2.08
C THR A 181 -17.01 24.43 -1.30
N PRO A 182 -17.30 25.59 -1.89
CA PRO A 182 -17.31 26.83 -1.13
C PRO A 182 -18.21 26.62 0.10
N PRO A 183 -17.84 27.13 1.28
CA PRO A 183 -18.71 27.03 2.45
C PRO A 183 -20.06 27.60 2.05
N THR A 184 -21.10 26.80 2.11
CA THR A 184 -22.48 27.25 1.94
C THR A 184 -22.70 28.26 3.06
N THR A 185 -22.81 29.54 2.69
CA THR A 185 -23.14 30.59 3.64
C THR A 185 -24.40 30.15 4.38
N PRO A 186 -24.41 30.07 5.72
CA PRO A 186 -25.64 29.72 6.44
C PRO A 186 -26.72 30.72 6.03
N PRO A 187 -27.97 30.30 5.85
CA PRO A 187 -29.04 31.21 5.52
C PRO A 187 -29.06 32.30 6.60
N THR A 188 -28.93 33.56 6.15
CA THR A 188 -29.07 34.73 7.03
C THR A 188 -30.35 34.60 7.82
N SER A 189 -30.24 34.43 9.12
CA SER A 189 -31.41 34.37 10.00
C SER A 189 -32.23 35.65 9.80
N ALA A 190 -33.50 35.48 9.46
CA ALA A 190 -34.43 36.61 9.34
C ALA A 190 -34.42 37.41 10.65
N PRO A 191 -34.49 38.73 10.58
CA PRO A 191 -34.59 39.58 11.78
C PRO A 191 -35.87 39.21 12.57
N PRO A 192 -35.83 39.29 13.92
CA PRO A 192 -37.00 39.00 14.74
C PRO A 192 -38.13 39.99 14.44
N PRO A 193 -39.39 39.60 14.52
CA PRO A 193 -40.52 40.51 14.30
C PRO A 193 -40.48 41.64 15.32
N ALA A 194 -40.70 42.88 14.85
CA ALA A 194 -40.84 44.07 15.69
C ALA A 194 -42.01 43.89 16.65
N ARG A 195 -41.79 44.23 17.93
CA ARG A 195 -42.85 44.32 18.96
C ARG A 195 -43.56 45.65 18.86
#